data_0d57aa3c57c34536e78d9c1e60f934e8
#
_entry.id   0d57aa3c57c34536e78d9c1e60f934e8
#
_cell.length_a   1.000
_cell.length_b   1.000
_cell.length_c   1.000
_cell.angle_alpha   90.00
_cell.angle_beta   90.00
_cell.angle_gamma   90.00
#
_symmetry.space_group_name_H-M   'P 1'
#
loop_
_entity.id
_entity.type
_entity.pdbx_description
1 polymer ?
#
loop_
_entity_poly.entity_id
_entity_poly.type
_entity_poly.pdbx_seq_one_letter_code
_entity_poly.pdbx_strand_id
1 'polypeptide(L)'
;YDTDRKRIVSHSNQLITIYDDEVEDDADMLREITYWQQEVDKIASVPIASSTKKLVRAYGKESNMGNLFTDAIAAFDERIDIAVMNSGGLRQDIDAGAISKGDLISAFPFPNTIVMTKLKGSQVKLIFDHAAGMTNGVLQVSKNAKYSFSPRNKVLDIWIKGELINDDQDYWVAAPDIVARGGDGYLEFQNSIEYIDSGVLIIDEVENFLKERKSYEPKHEGRIQVIE
;
A
#
# COMPACT_ATOMS: atom_id res chain seq x y z
N TYR A 1 15.28 -24.18 -31.68
CA TYR A 1 15.66 -25.22 -30.71
C TYR A 1 16.58 -26.24 -31.40
N ASP A 2 17.69 -26.57 -30.77
CA ASP A 2 18.61 -27.59 -31.23
C ASP A 2 18.21 -28.93 -30.57
N THR A 3 17.71 -29.86 -31.35
CA THR A 3 17.20 -31.17 -30.86
C THR A 3 18.31 -32.08 -30.38
N ASP A 4 19.49 -31.99 -30.95
CA ASP A 4 20.64 -32.84 -30.61
C ASP A 4 21.26 -32.38 -29.28
N ARG A 5 21.35 -31.08 -29.10
CA ARG A 5 21.87 -30.47 -27.86
C ARG A 5 20.79 -30.19 -26.80
N LYS A 6 19.52 -30.46 -27.10
CA LYS A 6 18.37 -30.25 -26.23
C LYS A 6 18.33 -28.85 -25.58
N ARG A 7 18.67 -27.81 -26.36
CA ARG A 7 18.71 -26.42 -25.86
C ARG A 7 18.23 -25.42 -26.91
N ILE A 8 17.77 -24.27 -26.42
CA ILE A 8 17.49 -23.09 -27.24
C ILE A 8 18.84 -22.51 -27.68
N VAL A 9 19.09 -22.43 -28.99
CA VAL A 9 20.33 -21.87 -29.55
C VAL A 9 20.21 -20.38 -29.84
N SER A 10 19.02 -19.92 -30.17
CA SER A 10 18.72 -18.49 -30.34
C SER A 10 17.23 -18.24 -30.10
N HIS A 11 16.89 -17.06 -29.67
CA HIS A 11 15.52 -16.53 -29.64
C HIS A 11 15.58 -15.04 -29.98
N SER A 12 14.49 -14.53 -30.51
CA SER A 12 14.27 -13.09 -30.67
C SER A 12 12.89 -12.76 -30.11
N ASN A 13 12.77 -11.59 -29.50
CA ASN A 13 11.50 -11.02 -29.09
C ASN A 13 11.46 -9.53 -29.47
N GLN A 14 10.27 -9.01 -29.61
CA GLN A 14 10.03 -7.59 -29.85
C GLN A 14 8.81 -7.16 -29.02
N LEU A 15 8.96 -6.08 -28.29
CA LEU A 15 7.84 -5.37 -27.70
C LEU A 15 7.25 -4.45 -28.76
N ILE A 16 5.97 -4.64 -29.05
CA ILE A 16 5.24 -3.80 -29.99
C ILE A 16 4.30 -2.92 -29.15
N THR A 17 4.50 -1.61 -29.25
CA THR A 17 3.55 -0.65 -28.69
C THR A 17 2.35 -0.58 -29.63
N ILE A 18 1.16 -0.80 -29.09
CA ILE A 18 -0.10 -0.64 -29.82
C ILE A 18 -0.67 0.70 -29.40
N TYR A 19 -0.92 1.57 -30.37
CA TYR A 19 -1.56 2.87 -30.14
C TYR A 19 -3.03 2.76 -30.50
N ASP A 20 -3.89 3.40 -29.73
CA ASP A 20 -5.35 3.38 -29.86
C ASP A 20 -5.85 4.07 -31.15
N ASP A 21 -5.04 4.99 -31.71
CA ASP A 21 -5.29 5.65 -32.99
C ASP A 21 -4.82 4.82 -34.23
N GLU A 22 -4.07 3.74 -34.03
CA GLU A 22 -3.55 2.87 -35.09
C GLU A 22 -4.37 1.59 -35.29
N VAL A 23 -5.13 1.18 -34.28
CA VAL A 23 -5.90 -0.08 -34.27
C VAL A 23 -7.34 0.20 -33.84
N GLU A 24 -8.29 -0.16 -34.69
CA GLU A 24 -9.71 -0.05 -34.32
C GLU A 24 -10.06 -1.04 -33.22
N ASP A 25 -10.94 -0.60 -32.31
CA ASP A 25 -11.48 -1.44 -31.25
C ASP A 25 -12.27 -2.62 -31.84
N ASP A 26 -12.09 -3.79 -31.25
CA ASP A 26 -12.96 -4.92 -31.52
C ASP A 26 -14.37 -4.63 -31.00
N ALA A 27 -15.36 -4.59 -31.92
CA ALA A 27 -16.73 -4.17 -31.59
C ALA A 27 -17.43 -5.11 -30.61
N ASP A 28 -17.09 -6.40 -30.60
CA ASP A 28 -17.69 -7.38 -29.69
C ASP A 28 -17.11 -7.21 -28.30
N MET A 29 -15.80 -7.05 -28.20
CA MET A 29 -15.12 -6.78 -26.94
C MET A 29 -15.55 -5.44 -26.33
N LEU A 30 -15.67 -4.39 -27.15
CA LEU A 30 -16.13 -3.08 -26.69
C LEU A 30 -17.55 -3.14 -26.11
N ARG A 31 -18.45 -3.91 -26.69
CA ARG A 31 -19.81 -4.13 -26.15
C ARG A 31 -19.76 -4.82 -24.79
N GLU A 32 -18.94 -5.86 -24.67
CA GLU A 32 -18.78 -6.60 -23.41
C GLU A 32 -18.21 -5.71 -22.30
N ILE A 33 -17.13 -4.95 -22.60
CA ILE A 33 -16.53 -4.01 -21.67
C ILE A 33 -17.55 -2.94 -21.26
N THR A 34 -18.29 -2.37 -22.19
CA THR A 34 -19.30 -1.34 -21.92
C THR A 34 -20.42 -1.86 -21.01
N TYR A 35 -20.89 -3.09 -21.25
CA TYR A 35 -21.90 -3.72 -20.40
C TYR A 35 -21.41 -3.86 -18.95
N TRP A 36 -20.24 -4.46 -18.76
CA TRP A 36 -19.68 -4.64 -17.42
C TRP A 36 -19.33 -3.33 -16.74
N GLN A 37 -18.84 -2.34 -17.48
CA GLN A 37 -18.58 -1.01 -16.94
C GLN A 37 -19.87 -0.37 -16.38
N GLN A 38 -20.98 -0.46 -17.10
CA GLN A 38 -22.27 0.06 -16.61
C GLN A 38 -22.76 -0.67 -15.35
N GLU A 39 -22.55 -1.98 -15.24
CA GLU A 39 -22.91 -2.73 -14.03
C GLU A 39 -22.04 -2.35 -12.83
N VAL A 40 -20.74 -2.19 -13.04
CA VAL A 40 -19.78 -1.76 -12.00
C VAL A 40 -20.08 -0.33 -11.55
N ASP A 41 -20.38 0.57 -12.47
CA ASP A 41 -20.63 1.99 -12.18
C ASP A 41 -21.83 2.21 -11.25
N LYS A 42 -22.82 1.31 -11.27
CA LYS A 42 -23.97 1.37 -10.34
C LYS A 42 -23.55 1.32 -8.86
N ILE A 43 -22.44 0.66 -8.57
CA ILE A 43 -21.92 0.47 -7.20
C ILE A 43 -20.73 1.37 -6.97
N ALA A 44 -19.83 1.43 -7.95
CA ALA A 44 -18.53 2.08 -7.83
C ALA A 44 -18.62 3.61 -7.82
N SER A 45 -19.60 4.21 -8.51
CA SER A 45 -19.74 5.68 -8.62
C SER A 45 -20.40 6.35 -7.42
N VAL A 46 -20.89 5.57 -6.43
CA VAL A 46 -21.54 6.14 -5.24
C VAL A 46 -20.52 6.87 -4.37
N PRO A 47 -20.69 8.19 -4.13
CA PRO A 47 -19.80 8.95 -3.28
C PRO A 47 -19.88 8.47 -1.82
N ILE A 48 -18.73 8.27 -1.19
CA ILE A 48 -18.61 7.83 0.21
C ILE A 48 -18.12 8.96 1.13
N ALA A 49 -17.29 9.87 0.58
CA ALA A 49 -16.71 11.00 1.29
C ALA A 49 -16.23 12.07 0.30
N SER A 50 -15.51 13.08 0.78
CA SER A 50 -14.82 14.04 -0.07
C SER A 50 -13.37 14.25 0.39
N SER A 51 -12.49 14.60 -0.54
CA SER A 51 -11.12 15.05 -0.23
C SER A 51 -10.95 16.52 -0.60
N THR A 52 -10.34 17.29 0.29
CA THR A 52 -10.08 18.73 0.04
C THR A 52 -8.95 18.96 -0.94
N LYS A 53 -8.08 17.97 -1.13
CA LYS A 53 -6.92 18.01 -2.02
C LYS A 53 -6.75 16.66 -2.70
N LYS A 54 -5.97 16.61 -3.78
CA LYS A 54 -5.58 15.36 -4.43
C LYS A 54 -4.84 14.43 -3.46
N LEU A 55 -5.27 13.18 -3.40
CA LEU A 55 -4.55 12.10 -2.74
C LEU A 55 -3.53 11.53 -3.72
N VAL A 56 -2.26 11.67 -3.38
CA VAL A 56 -1.14 11.32 -4.27
C VAL A 56 -0.34 10.21 -3.62
N ARG A 57 -0.07 9.18 -4.39
CA ARG A 57 0.85 8.10 -4.02
C ARG A 57 2.31 8.53 -4.21
N ALA A 58 3.21 7.93 -3.47
CA ALA A 58 4.65 8.07 -3.68
C ALA A 58 5.38 6.78 -3.28
N TYR A 59 6.47 6.45 -3.98
CA TYR A 59 7.22 5.23 -3.68
C TYR A 59 8.37 5.46 -2.70
N GLY A 60 9.21 6.45 -2.94
CA GLY A 60 10.46 6.68 -2.17
C GLY A 60 10.34 7.69 -1.04
N LYS A 61 9.14 8.14 -0.69
CA LYS A 61 8.88 9.15 0.33
C LYS A 61 7.47 9.02 0.91
N GLU A 62 7.19 9.81 1.93
CA GLU A 62 5.83 9.95 2.47
C GLU A 62 4.84 10.33 1.36
N SER A 63 3.66 9.71 1.39
CA SER A 63 2.54 10.07 0.55
C SER A 63 1.29 10.35 1.38
N ASN A 64 0.54 11.38 1.03
CA ASN A 64 -0.70 11.70 1.74
C ASN A 64 -1.79 10.62 1.55
N MET A 65 -1.73 9.85 0.47
CA MET A 65 -2.56 8.66 0.29
C MET A 65 -2.10 7.53 1.21
N GLY A 66 -0.79 7.29 1.32
CA GLY A 66 -0.24 6.33 2.27
C GLY A 66 -0.63 6.68 3.71
N ASN A 67 -0.63 7.96 4.05
CA ASN A 67 -1.08 8.44 5.34
C ASN A 67 -2.56 8.09 5.60
N LEU A 68 -3.45 8.31 4.62
CA LEU A 68 -4.86 7.93 4.73
C LEU A 68 -5.02 6.43 5.00
N PHE A 69 -4.40 5.57 4.19
CA PHE A 69 -4.56 4.13 4.31
C PHE A 69 -4.00 3.59 5.62
N THR A 70 -2.80 4.04 6.01
CA THR A 70 -2.21 3.59 7.28
C THR A 70 -2.93 4.13 8.51
N ASP A 71 -3.50 5.33 8.44
CA ASP A 71 -4.32 5.87 9.53
C ASP A 71 -5.65 5.12 9.67
N ALA A 72 -6.26 4.69 8.56
CA ALA A 72 -7.44 3.83 8.59
C ALA A 72 -7.12 2.46 9.20
N ILE A 73 -6.03 1.81 8.76
CA ILE A 73 -5.58 0.54 9.33
C ILE A 73 -5.29 0.68 10.84
N ALA A 74 -4.66 1.79 11.26
CA ALA A 74 -4.37 2.02 12.68
C ALA A 74 -5.63 2.28 13.52
N ALA A 75 -6.70 2.79 12.93
CA ALA A 75 -7.97 3.03 13.60
C ALA A 75 -8.79 1.75 13.82
N PHE A 76 -8.45 0.67 13.14
CA PHE A 76 -9.17 -0.61 13.21
C PHE A 76 -9.20 -1.22 14.62
N ASP A 77 -8.09 -1.12 15.37
CA ASP A 77 -7.99 -1.69 16.71
C ASP A 77 -7.09 -0.82 17.60
N GLU A 78 -7.55 -0.51 18.82
CA GLU A 78 -6.83 0.37 19.77
C GLU A 78 -5.48 -0.18 20.25
N ARG A 79 -5.26 -1.49 20.12
CA ARG A 79 -3.98 -2.14 20.43
C ARG A 79 -2.87 -1.74 19.47
N ILE A 80 -3.20 -1.34 18.24
CA ILE A 80 -2.22 -1.05 17.20
C ILE A 80 -1.33 0.13 17.62
N ASP A 81 -0.04 -0.13 17.75
CA ASP A 81 0.96 0.90 18.03
C ASP A 81 1.37 1.62 16.74
N ILE A 82 1.48 0.87 15.64
CA ILE A 82 1.84 1.37 14.32
C ILE A 82 1.16 0.55 13.23
N ALA A 83 0.62 1.22 12.23
CA ALA A 83 0.22 0.57 10.98
C ALA A 83 1.19 0.92 9.88
N VAL A 84 1.51 -0.07 9.04
CA VAL A 84 2.42 0.07 7.89
C VAL A 84 1.76 -0.42 6.62
N MET A 85 2.19 0.13 5.49
CA MET A 85 1.75 -0.29 4.17
C MET A 85 2.88 -0.14 3.15
N ASN A 86 3.08 -1.15 2.31
CA ASN A 86 4.04 -1.05 1.20
C ASN A 86 3.54 -0.04 0.17
N SER A 87 4.40 0.90 -0.22
CA SER A 87 4.05 1.96 -1.20
C SER A 87 3.58 1.39 -2.54
N GLY A 88 4.10 0.22 -2.94
CA GLY A 88 3.71 -0.48 -4.16
C GLY A 88 2.26 -0.97 -4.18
N GLY A 89 1.59 -1.06 -3.04
CA GLY A 89 0.16 -1.39 -2.94
C GLY A 89 -0.75 -0.30 -3.49
N LEU A 90 -0.30 0.96 -3.48
CA LEU A 90 -1.07 2.10 -3.98
C LEU A 90 -0.84 2.29 -5.49
N ARG A 91 -1.91 2.18 -6.30
CA ARG A 91 -1.81 2.05 -7.75
C ARG A 91 -2.27 3.27 -8.53
N GLN A 92 -3.19 4.06 -8.00
CA GLN A 92 -3.76 5.23 -8.65
C GLN A 92 -3.97 6.36 -7.65
N ASP A 93 -3.75 7.60 -8.11
CA ASP A 93 -4.09 8.80 -7.34
C ASP A 93 -5.61 9.01 -7.33
N ILE A 94 -6.13 9.72 -6.32
CA ILE A 94 -7.54 10.15 -6.26
C ILE A 94 -7.57 11.67 -6.30
N ASP A 95 -8.35 12.24 -7.22
CA ASP A 95 -8.47 13.70 -7.35
C ASP A 95 -9.22 14.33 -6.17
N ALA A 96 -9.07 15.64 -6.01
CA ALA A 96 -9.82 16.40 -5.02
C ALA A 96 -11.32 16.43 -5.39
N GLY A 97 -12.18 16.40 -4.38
CA GLY A 97 -13.63 16.36 -4.57
C GLY A 97 -14.25 15.13 -3.97
N ALA A 98 -15.33 14.64 -4.57
CA ALA A 98 -16.00 13.42 -4.12
C ALA A 98 -15.08 12.20 -4.29
N ILE A 99 -15.07 11.33 -3.29
CA ILE A 99 -14.41 10.02 -3.33
C ILE A 99 -15.49 8.96 -3.40
N SER A 100 -15.44 8.11 -4.39
CA SER A 100 -16.32 6.95 -4.57
C SER A 100 -15.65 5.64 -4.15
N LYS A 101 -16.43 4.57 -4.04
CA LYS A 101 -15.88 3.23 -3.83
C LYS A 101 -14.99 2.80 -5.00
N GLY A 102 -15.32 3.19 -6.23
CA GLY A 102 -14.52 2.91 -7.42
C GLY A 102 -13.14 3.58 -7.36
N ASP A 103 -13.06 4.81 -6.85
CA ASP A 103 -11.77 5.50 -6.66
C ASP A 103 -10.89 4.73 -5.68
N LEU A 104 -11.45 4.23 -4.56
CA LEU A 104 -10.70 3.43 -3.59
C LEU A 104 -10.24 2.10 -4.19
N ILE A 105 -11.09 1.40 -4.95
CA ILE A 105 -10.73 0.14 -5.62
C ILE A 105 -9.62 0.39 -6.65
N SER A 106 -9.69 1.49 -7.40
CA SER A 106 -8.65 1.86 -8.37
C SER A 106 -7.34 2.23 -7.68
N ALA A 107 -7.41 2.92 -6.53
CA ALA A 107 -6.25 3.27 -5.73
C ALA A 107 -5.58 2.05 -5.08
N PHE A 108 -6.37 1.07 -4.61
CA PHE A 108 -5.88 -0.15 -3.97
C PHE A 108 -6.66 -1.38 -4.45
N PRO A 109 -6.31 -1.94 -5.64
CA PRO A 109 -7.08 -3.01 -6.30
C PRO A 109 -6.76 -4.42 -5.77
N PHE A 110 -6.50 -4.54 -4.47
CA PHE A 110 -6.12 -5.82 -3.86
C PHE A 110 -7.08 -6.22 -2.74
N PRO A 111 -7.48 -7.50 -2.66
CA PRO A 111 -8.33 -8.00 -1.59
C PRO A 111 -7.51 -8.33 -0.32
N ASN A 112 -6.55 -7.45 0.04
CA ASN A 112 -5.73 -7.66 1.22
C ASN A 112 -6.52 -7.39 2.50
N THR A 113 -6.30 -8.24 3.51
CA THR A 113 -6.85 -8.08 4.84
C THR A 113 -5.89 -7.35 5.77
N ILE A 114 -6.43 -6.81 6.87
CA ILE A 114 -5.64 -6.24 7.95
C ILE A 114 -5.12 -7.39 8.82
N VAL A 115 -3.81 -7.49 8.93
CA VAL A 115 -3.14 -8.42 9.87
C VAL A 115 -2.46 -7.63 10.95
N MET A 116 -2.65 -8.05 12.21
CA MET A 116 -1.98 -7.51 13.37
C MET A 116 -0.92 -8.50 13.85
N THR A 117 0.30 -8.04 13.99
CA THR A 117 1.43 -8.83 14.50
C THR A 117 2.04 -8.19 15.71
N LYS A 118 2.48 -8.99 16.67
CA LYS A 118 3.21 -8.52 17.84
C LYS A 118 4.69 -8.82 17.64
N LEU A 119 5.51 -7.80 17.65
CA LEU A 119 6.93 -7.85 17.29
C LEU A 119 7.79 -7.14 18.33
N LYS A 120 9.00 -7.62 18.59
CA LYS A 120 10.01 -6.87 19.32
C LYS A 120 10.44 -5.61 18.56
N GLY A 121 10.82 -4.56 19.27
CA GLY A 121 11.35 -3.35 18.61
C GLY A 121 12.55 -3.64 17.74
N SER A 122 13.42 -4.57 18.12
CA SER A 122 14.53 -5.05 17.28
C SER A 122 14.06 -5.64 15.95
N GLN A 123 12.95 -6.38 15.92
CA GLN A 123 12.35 -6.94 14.72
C GLN A 123 11.72 -5.84 13.85
N VAL A 124 11.04 -4.88 14.48
CA VAL A 124 10.49 -3.71 13.77
C VAL A 124 11.62 -2.94 13.07
N LYS A 125 12.77 -2.74 13.70
CA LYS A 125 13.95 -2.11 13.06
C LYS A 125 14.41 -2.86 11.82
N LEU A 126 14.48 -4.19 11.85
CA LEU A 126 14.85 -5.00 10.69
C LEU A 126 13.84 -4.85 9.53
N ILE A 127 12.55 -4.75 9.84
CA ILE A 127 11.50 -4.49 8.84
C ILE A 127 11.73 -3.13 8.17
N PHE A 128 12.03 -2.09 8.93
CA PHE A 128 12.27 -0.75 8.39
C PHE A 128 13.62 -0.64 7.66
N ASP A 129 14.68 -1.35 8.12
CA ASP A 129 15.93 -1.47 7.39
C ASP A 129 15.72 -2.11 6.00
N HIS A 130 14.90 -3.16 5.94
CA HIS A 130 14.53 -3.77 4.67
C HIS A 130 13.78 -2.76 3.78
N ALA A 131 12.79 -2.06 4.33
CA ALA A 131 12.01 -1.06 3.60
C ALA A 131 12.87 0.07 3.04
N ALA A 132 13.88 0.54 3.79
CA ALA A 132 14.81 1.58 3.34
C ALA A 132 15.64 1.14 2.13
N GLY A 133 15.87 -0.17 1.97
CA GLY A 133 16.62 -0.75 0.84
C GLY A 133 15.79 -1.10 -0.39
N MET A 134 14.46 -0.97 -0.31
CA MET A 134 13.56 -1.42 -1.38
C MET A 134 13.54 -0.47 -2.58
N THR A 135 13.64 -1.01 -3.77
CA THR A 135 13.51 -0.24 -5.04
C THR A 135 12.08 0.07 -5.41
N ASN A 136 11.11 -0.71 -4.91
CA ASN A 136 9.67 -0.56 -5.18
C ASN A 136 8.95 0.27 -4.10
N GLY A 137 9.70 0.93 -3.22
CA GLY A 137 9.18 1.94 -2.32
C GLY A 137 9.37 1.65 -0.83
N VAL A 138 9.26 2.71 -0.06
CA VAL A 138 9.33 2.70 1.40
C VAL A 138 8.02 2.19 2.02
N LEU A 139 8.04 1.82 3.30
CA LEU A 139 6.81 1.61 4.07
C LEU A 139 6.18 2.96 4.42
N GLN A 140 4.92 3.15 4.04
CA GLN A 140 4.08 4.22 4.57
C GLN A 140 3.69 3.86 6.01
N VAL A 141 3.57 4.85 6.89
CA VAL A 141 3.30 4.63 8.31
C VAL A 141 2.13 5.49 8.81
N SER A 142 1.41 5.00 9.82
CA SER A 142 0.33 5.74 10.46
C SER A 142 0.86 6.93 11.27
N LYS A 143 -0.03 7.88 11.58
CA LYS A 143 0.29 9.12 12.32
C LYS A 143 0.98 8.89 13.67
N ASN A 144 0.86 7.69 14.23
CA ASN A 144 1.49 7.33 15.50
C ASN A 144 2.99 7.05 15.36
N ALA A 145 3.51 7.01 14.12
CA ALA A 145 4.91 6.68 13.87
C ALA A 145 5.57 7.68 12.92
N LYS A 146 6.89 7.80 13.08
CA LYS A 146 7.79 8.50 12.18
C LYS A 146 9.08 7.71 12.07
N TYR A 147 9.71 7.78 10.92
CA TYR A 147 11.07 7.24 10.79
C TYR A 147 11.92 8.05 9.82
N SER A 148 13.22 7.92 10.00
CA SER A 148 14.23 8.49 9.10
C SER A 148 15.15 7.42 8.59
N PHE A 149 15.67 7.60 7.39
CA PHE A 149 16.66 6.71 6.81
C PHE A 149 17.68 7.50 5.99
N SER A 150 18.88 6.93 5.83
CA SER A 150 19.94 7.51 5.02
C SER A 150 19.83 7.06 3.56
N PRO A 151 20.42 7.82 2.59
CA PRO A 151 20.53 7.39 1.18
C PRO A 151 21.30 6.07 0.99
N ARG A 152 22.00 5.59 2.02
CA ARG A 152 22.65 4.28 2.04
C ARG A 152 21.68 3.16 2.44
N ASN A 153 20.40 3.42 2.40
CA ASN A 153 19.32 2.47 2.68
C ASN A 153 19.37 1.87 4.09
N LYS A 154 19.66 2.70 5.07
CA LYS A 154 19.72 2.31 6.48
C LYS A 154 18.78 3.18 7.29
N VAL A 155 17.90 2.55 8.08
CA VAL A 155 17.06 3.27 9.04
C VAL A 155 17.95 3.87 10.12
N LEU A 156 17.69 5.12 10.51
CA LEU A 156 18.39 5.84 11.55
C LEU A 156 17.55 5.84 12.83
N ASP A 157 16.36 6.40 12.77
CA ASP A 157 15.47 6.52 13.91
C ASP A 157 14.05 6.07 13.55
N ILE A 158 13.38 5.41 14.49
CA ILE A 158 11.96 5.07 14.44
C ILE A 158 11.34 5.59 15.73
N TRP A 159 10.30 6.40 15.58
CA TRP A 159 9.52 6.95 16.69
C TRP A 159 8.09 6.38 16.63
N ILE A 160 7.62 5.82 17.75
CA ILE A 160 6.28 5.26 17.87
C ILE A 160 5.61 5.92 19.08
N LYS A 161 4.44 6.52 18.89
CA LYS A 161 3.69 7.26 19.91
C LYS A 161 4.54 8.35 20.61
N GLY A 162 5.48 8.95 19.87
CA GLY A 162 6.34 10.03 20.35
C GLY A 162 7.61 9.57 21.07
N GLU A 163 7.83 8.28 21.22
CA GLU A 163 9.01 7.69 21.86
C GLU A 163 9.90 6.98 20.84
N LEU A 164 11.21 7.04 21.04
CA LEU A 164 12.17 6.28 20.24
C LEU A 164 11.94 4.78 20.50
N ILE A 165 11.96 3.99 19.42
CA ILE A 165 11.72 2.54 19.53
C ILE A 165 12.73 1.86 20.47
N ASN A 166 12.22 1.02 21.36
CA ASN A 166 13.01 0.22 22.29
C ASN A 166 13.09 -1.22 21.79
N ASP A 167 14.30 -1.76 21.63
CA ASP A 167 14.57 -3.09 21.07
C ASP A 167 13.88 -4.24 21.84
N ASP A 168 13.76 -4.12 23.15
CA ASP A 168 13.24 -5.15 24.04
C ASP A 168 11.71 -5.05 24.25
N GLN A 169 11.10 -3.93 23.83
CA GLN A 169 9.66 -3.70 23.98
C GLN A 169 8.90 -4.40 22.84
N ASP A 170 7.70 -4.90 23.17
CA ASP A 170 6.78 -5.46 22.20
C ASP A 170 5.90 -4.36 21.62
N TYR A 171 5.67 -4.42 20.30
CA TYR A 171 4.80 -3.49 19.56
C TYR A 171 3.79 -4.26 18.73
N TRP A 172 2.55 -3.80 18.73
CA TRP A 172 1.53 -4.24 17.80
C TRP A 172 1.67 -3.49 16.48
N VAL A 173 2.05 -4.22 15.43
CA VAL A 173 2.24 -3.70 14.07
C VAL A 173 1.13 -4.25 13.19
N ALA A 174 0.33 -3.38 12.60
CA ALA A 174 -0.66 -3.76 11.61
C ALA A 174 -0.13 -3.56 10.20
N ALA A 175 -0.39 -4.50 9.30
CA ALA A 175 0.07 -4.50 7.93
C ALA A 175 -0.93 -5.21 7.00
N PRO A 176 -0.87 -5.00 5.67
CA PRO A 176 -1.53 -5.86 4.71
C PRO A 176 -1.07 -7.32 4.87
N ASP A 177 -1.99 -8.27 4.72
CA ASP A 177 -1.70 -9.70 4.88
C ASP A 177 -0.54 -10.19 3.99
N ILE A 178 -0.42 -9.67 2.77
CA ILE A 178 0.70 -9.98 1.88
C ILE A 178 2.06 -9.58 2.48
N VAL A 179 2.13 -8.41 3.14
CA VAL A 179 3.33 -7.93 3.83
C VAL A 179 3.60 -8.76 5.07
N ALA A 180 2.57 -8.99 5.88
CA ALA A 180 2.66 -9.78 7.11
C ALA A 180 3.05 -11.25 6.86
N ARG A 181 2.79 -11.79 5.68
CA ARG A 181 3.24 -13.14 5.25
C ARG A 181 4.63 -13.15 4.63
N GLY A 182 5.35 -12.04 4.61
CA GLY A 182 6.70 -11.94 4.07
C GLY A 182 6.77 -11.54 2.59
N GLY A 183 5.66 -11.08 2.00
CA GLY A 183 5.65 -10.51 0.65
C GLY A 183 6.59 -9.32 0.55
N ASP A 184 7.06 -9.02 -0.65
CA ASP A 184 8.10 -8.01 -0.91
C ASP A 184 9.40 -8.21 -0.09
N GLY A 185 9.62 -9.41 0.47
CA GLY A 185 10.81 -9.72 1.27
C GLY A 185 10.74 -9.30 2.74
N TYR A 186 9.59 -8.89 3.27
CA TYR A 186 9.39 -8.53 4.67
C TYR A 186 9.32 -9.77 5.60
N LEU A 187 10.34 -10.63 5.51
CA LEU A 187 10.37 -11.95 6.15
C LEU A 187 10.29 -11.88 7.68
N GLU A 188 10.74 -10.78 8.29
CA GLU A 188 10.78 -10.63 9.74
C GLU A 188 9.37 -10.64 10.37
N PHE A 189 8.33 -10.30 9.64
CA PHE A 189 6.95 -10.47 10.12
C PHE A 189 6.59 -11.92 10.46
N GLN A 190 7.22 -12.90 9.81
CA GLN A 190 6.98 -14.32 10.06
C GLN A 190 7.51 -14.79 11.43
N ASN A 191 8.40 -14.00 12.05
CA ASN A 191 8.97 -14.26 13.37
C ASN A 191 8.17 -13.55 14.48
N SER A 192 6.94 -13.12 14.21
CA SER A 192 6.09 -12.43 15.19
C SER A 192 5.73 -13.31 16.39
N ILE A 193 5.63 -12.69 17.56
CA ILE A 193 5.21 -13.34 18.83
C ILE A 193 3.74 -13.75 18.74
N GLU A 194 2.91 -12.89 18.16
CA GLU A 194 1.49 -13.10 17.92
C GLU A 194 1.14 -12.67 16.50
N TYR A 195 0.21 -13.37 15.89
CA TYR A 195 -0.28 -13.12 14.52
C TYR A 195 -1.81 -13.25 14.51
N ILE A 196 -2.50 -12.19 14.13
CA ILE A 196 -3.95 -12.12 14.04
C ILE A 196 -4.35 -11.62 12.66
N ASP A 197 -4.89 -12.49 11.82
CA ASP A 197 -5.56 -12.06 10.59
C ASP A 197 -7.01 -11.69 10.94
N SER A 198 -7.37 -10.44 10.74
CA SER A 198 -8.71 -9.96 11.08
C SER A 198 -9.80 -10.46 10.13
N GLY A 199 -9.42 -10.88 8.92
CA GLY A 199 -10.34 -11.17 7.83
C GLY A 199 -11.04 -9.93 7.25
N VAL A 200 -10.76 -8.73 7.77
CA VAL A 200 -11.34 -7.46 7.30
C VAL A 200 -10.52 -6.89 6.17
N LEU A 201 -11.16 -6.58 5.04
CA LEU A 201 -10.49 -5.98 3.90
C LEU A 201 -10.04 -4.56 4.22
N ILE A 202 -8.80 -4.23 3.87
CA ILE A 202 -8.25 -2.87 4.03
C ILE A 202 -9.13 -1.83 3.36
N ILE A 203 -9.64 -2.14 2.17
CA ILE A 203 -10.47 -1.21 1.41
C ILE A 203 -11.78 -0.89 2.12
N ASP A 204 -12.39 -1.88 2.78
CA ASP A 204 -13.63 -1.67 3.53
C ASP A 204 -13.37 -0.83 4.79
N GLU A 205 -12.22 -1.03 5.45
CA GLU A 205 -11.84 -0.20 6.60
C GLU A 205 -11.53 1.26 6.18
N VAL A 206 -10.85 1.48 5.06
CA VAL A 206 -10.62 2.83 4.50
C VAL A 206 -11.94 3.49 4.13
N GLU A 207 -12.89 2.73 3.56
CA GLU A 207 -14.23 3.22 3.26
C GLU A 207 -14.96 3.66 4.55
N ASN A 208 -14.94 2.83 5.60
CA ASN A 208 -15.55 3.13 6.89
C ASN A 208 -14.90 4.37 7.54
N PHE A 209 -13.57 4.42 7.57
CA PHE A 209 -12.80 5.53 8.09
C PHE A 209 -13.15 6.87 7.40
N LEU A 210 -13.37 6.85 6.09
CA LEU A 210 -13.78 8.02 5.32
C LEU A 210 -15.25 8.39 5.56
N LYS A 211 -16.16 7.41 5.61
CA LYS A 211 -17.60 7.64 5.86
C LYS A 211 -17.84 8.32 7.21
N GLU A 212 -17.13 7.91 8.25
CA GLU A 212 -17.23 8.53 9.58
C GLU A 212 -16.82 10.00 9.54
N ARG A 213 -15.80 10.34 8.76
CA ARG A 213 -15.26 11.71 8.67
C ARG A 213 -15.99 12.58 7.66
N LYS A 214 -16.66 12.01 6.66
CA LYS A 214 -17.36 12.68 5.57
C LYS A 214 -16.46 13.54 4.67
N SER A 215 -15.42 14.15 5.21
CA SER A 215 -14.42 14.94 4.49
C SER A 215 -13.04 14.65 5.05
N TYR A 216 -12.07 14.50 4.16
CA TYR A 216 -10.67 14.25 4.50
C TYR A 216 -9.77 15.35 3.96
N GLU A 217 -8.86 15.86 4.77
CA GLU A 217 -7.83 16.82 4.36
C GLU A 217 -6.47 16.13 4.27
N PRO A 218 -6.00 15.77 3.06
CA PRO A 218 -4.71 15.13 2.89
C PRO A 218 -3.56 16.05 3.30
N LYS A 219 -2.63 15.51 4.10
CA LYS A 219 -1.44 16.24 4.58
C LYS A 219 -0.19 15.39 4.45
N HIS A 220 0.96 16.05 4.26
CA HIS A 220 2.26 15.47 4.54
C HIS A 220 2.67 15.95 5.93
N GLU A 221 3.06 15.04 6.80
CA GLU A 221 3.30 15.33 8.22
C GLU A 221 4.75 15.05 8.65
N GLY A 222 5.62 14.75 7.67
CA GLY A 222 7.02 14.42 7.92
C GLY A 222 7.18 13.07 8.60
N ARG A 223 6.30 12.11 8.29
CA ARG A 223 6.36 10.76 8.86
C ARG A 223 7.54 9.95 8.34
N ILE A 224 8.02 10.27 7.14
CA ILE A 224 9.14 9.60 6.47
C ILE A 224 10.15 10.66 6.05
N GLN A 225 11.38 10.57 6.56
CA GLN A 225 12.41 11.54 6.29
C GLN A 225 13.66 10.86 5.72
N VAL A 226 14.18 11.42 4.64
CA VAL A 226 15.51 11.05 4.11
C VAL A 226 16.51 12.04 4.67
N ILE A 227 17.53 11.56 5.39
CA ILE A 227 18.59 12.38 5.99
C ILE A 227 19.85 12.15 5.18
N GLU A 228 20.33 13.20 4.52
CA GLU A 228 21.56 13.22 3.70
C GLU A 228 22.84 13.11 4.53
#